data_31f32523530b23fbb1b5211adeda399d
#
_entry.id   31f32523530b23fbb1b5211adeda399d
#
_cell.length_a   1.000
_cell.length_b   1.000
_cell.length_c   1.000
_cell.angle_alpha   90.00
_cell.angle_beta   90.00
_cell.angle_gamma   90.00
#
_symmetry.space_group_name_H-M   'P 1'
#
loop_
_entity.id
_entity.type
_entity.pdbx_description
1 polymer ?
#
loop_
_entity_poly.entity_id
_entity_poly.type
_entity_poly.pdbx_seq_one_letter_code
_entity_poly.pdbx_strand_id
1 'polypeptide(L)'
;MLNYVKPSKMTAKIQDLNIVSASKAWAAAAYAQRVNGEYLKPERSGYQTVAEDDDRVANKFIMQKAMFYNLQPELTEEDYLHGQAARDHHSKKLMMATFKRELSDFERTLSRAVGMECFTETDRYELAVIASQIASYERDMREQKMLDSVGEQMGYVADVGSRVEFTATVIRRDYNFNYNTYRVRAITKDGYRIQFYYRHDDVRSGDTVKFKGTVKKHLDNTTYFNRVTKAK
;
A
#
# COMPACT_ATOMS: atom_id res chain seq x y z
N MET A 1 45.05 0.88 -43.52
CA MET A 1 44.05 -0.20 -43.25
C MET A 1 43.30 0.19 -42.01
N LEU A 2 42.05 0.61 -42.17
CA LEU A 2 41.15 0.97 -41.05
C LEU A 2 40.51 -0.32 -40.53
N ASN A 3 40.79 -0.67 -39.26
CA ASN A 3 40.20 -1.81 -38.60
C ASN A 3 38.72 -1.55 -38.35
N TYR A 4 37.85 -2.27 -39.05
CA TYR A 4 36.41 -2.30 -38.81
C TYR A 4 36.10 -3.02 -37.49
N VAL A 5 35.73 -2.26 -36.45
CA VAL A 5 35.28 -2.84 -35.19
C VAL A 5 33.82 -3.23 -35.37
N LYS A 6 33.51 -4.52 -35.34
CA LYS A 6 32.12 -5.03 -35.33
C LYS A 6 31.37 -4.44 -34.11
N PRO A 7 30.16 -3.88 -34.29
CA PRO A 7 29.36 -3.44 -33.17
C PRO A 7 29.09 -4.61 -32.23
N SER A 8 29.27 -4.39 -30.93
CA SER A 8 29.12 -5.42 -29.93
C SER A 8 27.67 -5.93 -29.89
N LYS A 9 27.50 -7.23 -29.62
CA LYS A 9 26.18 -7.88 -29.51
C LYS A 9 25.22 -7.24 -28.46
N MET A 10 25.72 -6.29 -27.70
CA MET A 10 24.94 -5.54 -26.70
C MET A 10 24.04 -4.46 -27.32
N THR A 11 24.43 -3.87 -28.46
CA THR A 11 23.64 -2.84 -29.15
C THR A 11 22.44 -3.41 -29.90
N ALA A 12 22.47 -4.68 -30.31
CA ALA A 12 21.35 -5.32 -31.00
C ALA A 12 20.16 -5.71 -30.09
N LYS A 13 20.37 -5.81 -28.75
CA LYS A 13 19.32 -6.19 -27.79
C LYS A 13 18.46 -5.01 -27.31
N ILE A 14 18.86 -3.77 -27.55
CA ILE A 14 18.15 -2.58 -27.07
C ILE A 14 17.00 -2.18 -28.02
N GLN A 15 17.02 -2.64 -29.26
CA GLN A 15 16.05 -2.22 -30.30
C GLN A 15 14.67 -2.91 -30.20
N ASP A 16 14.51 -3.99 -29.41
CA ASP A 16 13.26 -4.77 -29.33
C ASP A 16 12.56 -4.68 -27.95
N LEU A 17 12.99 -3.79 -27.05
CA LEU A 17 12.31 -3.64 -25.76
C LEU A 17 11.07 -2.75 -25.94
N ASN A 18 9.89 -3.30 -25.67
CA ASN A 18 8.66 -2.52 -25.54
C ASN A 18 8.81 -1.52 -24.38
N ILE A 19 8.95 -0.25 -24.71
CA ILE A 19 9.09 0.84 -23.74
C ILE A 19 7.72 1.48 -23.51
N VAL A 20 7.31 1.58 -22.26
CA VAL A 20 6.02 2.13 -21.85
C VAL A 20 6.24 3.30 -20.89
N SER A 21 5.51 4.40 -21.07
CA SER A 21 5.59 5.56 -20.18
C SER A 21 5.15 5.21 -18.75
N ALA A 22 5.71 5.93 -17.78
CA ALA A 22 5.30 5.79 -16.38
C ALA A 22 3.81 6.04 -16.19
N SER A 23 3.23 7.04 -16.88
CA SER A 23 1.80 7.31 -16.83
C SER A 23 0.97 6.09 -17.22
N LYS A 24 1.33 5.41 -18.32
CA LYS A 24 0.64 4.16 -18.73
C LYS A 24 0.86 3.03 -17.72
N ALA A 25 2.05 2.90 -17.13
CA ALA A 25 2.33 1.85 -16.15
C ALA A 25 1.47 2.01 -14.87
N TRP A 26 1.38 3.23 -14.35
CA TRP A 26 0.54 3.51 -13.17
C TRP A 26 -0.96 3.40 -13.48
N ALA A 27 -1.40 3.81 -14.68
CA ALA A 27 -2.77 3.61 -15.15
C ALA A 27 -3.11 2.11 -15.29
N ALA A 28 -2.19 1.31 -15.83
CA ALA A 28 -2.37 -0.14 -15.94
C ALA A 28 -2.46 -0.83 -14.56
N ALA A 29 -1.75 -0.31 -13.55
CA ALA A 29 -1.89 -0.79 -12.17
C ALA A 29 -3.26 -0.42 -11.57
N ALA A 30 -3.75 0.81 -11.82
CA ALA A 30 -5.09 1.24 -11.40
C ALA A 30 -6.18 0.38 -12.07
N TYR A 31 -6.06 0.13 -13.37
CA TYR A 31 -6.91 -0.79 -14.10
C TYR A 31 -6.92 -2.20 -13.47
N ALA A 32 -5.76 -2.78 -13.17
CA ALA A 32 -5.67 -4.11 -12.56
C ALA A 32 -6.36 -4.16 -11.18
N GLN A 33 -6.22 -3.10 -10.39
CA GLN A 33 -6.91 -2.94 -9.11
C GLN A 33 -8.43 -2.84 -9.29
N ARG A 34 -8.90 -2.10 -10.28
CA ARG A 34 -10.33 -1.96 -10.60
C ARG A 34 -10.95 -3.27 -11.06
N VAL A 35 -10.24 -4.05 -11.89
CA VAL A 35 -10.70 -5.37 -12.36
C VAL A 35 -10.88 -6.36 -11.21
N ASN A 36 -9.90 -6.44 -10.32
CA ASN A 36 -9.93 -7.40 -9.21
C ASN A 36 -10.69 -6.88 -7.97
N GLY A 37 -10.92 -5.56 -7.84
CA GLY A 37 -11.47 -4.93 -6.64
C GLY A 37 -10.52 -4.92 -5.44
N GLU A 38 -9.42 -5.67 -5.49
CA GLU A 38 -8.41 -5.79 -4.45
C GLU A 38 -7.03 -6.09 -5.04
N TYR A 39 -5.97 -6.01 -4.22
CA TYR A 39 -4.64 -6.44 -4.64
C TYR A 39 -4.48 -7.94 -4.45
N LEU A 40 -4.38 -8.65 -5.56
CA LEU A 40 -4.10 -10.08 -5.62
C LEU A 40 -2.63 -10.32 -5.94
N LYS A 41 -1.95 -11.00 -5.02
CA LYS A 41 -0.54 -11.35 -5.15
C LYS A 41 -0.42 -12.67 -5.92
N PRO A 42 0.56 -12.80 -6.87
CA PRO A 42 0.82 -14.08 -7.52
C PRO A 42 1.31 -15.12 -6.50
N GLU A 43 0.94 -16.38 -6.68
CA GLU A 43 1.51 -17.47 -5.91
C GLU A 43 3.02 -17.62 -6.14
N ARG A 44 3.72 -18.20 -5.17
CA ARG A 44 5.18 -18.43 -5.23
C ARG A 44 5.60 -19.39 -6.35
N SER A 45 4.69 -20.21 -6.85
CA SER A 45 4.90 -21.20 -7.90
C SER A 45 5.09 -20.64 -9.30
N GLY A 46 4.99 -19.31 -9.48
CA GLY A 46 5.13 -18.66 -10.80
C GLY A 46 3.87 -18.74 -11.68
N TYR A 47 2.78 -19.33 -11.20
CA TYR A 47 1.51 -19.31 -11.90
C TYR A 47 0.88 -17.91 -11.91
N GLN A 48 0.11 -17.63 -12.96
CA GLN A 48 -0.57 -16.34 -13.11
C GLN A 48 -1.78 -16.19 -12.17
N THR A 49 -2.31 -17.31 -11.68
CA THR A 49 -3.47 -17.38 -10.78
C THR A 49 -3.08 -17.11 -9.33
N VAL A 50 -4.06 -16.75 -8.52
CA VAL A 50 -3.90 -16.33 -7.11
C VAL A 50 -3.86 -17.54 -6.16
N ALA A 51 -4.67 -18.56 -6.43
CA ALA A 51 -4.74 -19.83 -5.72
C ALA A 51 -5.27 -20.91 -6.66
N GLU A 52 -5.14 -22.19 -6.30
CA GLU A 52 -5.64 -23.31 -7.11
C GLU A 52 -7.15 -23.23 -7.37
N ASP A 53 -7.92 -22.68 -6.42
CA ASP A 53 -9.38 -22.52 -6.48
C ASP A 53 -9.84 -21.11 -6.92
N ASP A 54 -8.92 -20.20 -7.30
CA ASP A 54 -9.25 -18.84 -7.69
C ASP A 54 -8.74 -18.55 -9.12
N ASP A 55 -9.65 -18.50 -10.08
CA ASP A 55 -9.39 -18.25 -11.49
C ASP A 55 -8.94 -16.80 -11.77
N ARG A 56 -8.96 -15.92 -10.76
CA ARG A 56 -8.55 -14.53 -10.93
C ARG A 56 -7.04 -14.41 -11.16
N VAL A 57 -6.68 -13.56 -12.09
CA VAL A 57 -5.28 -13.27 -12.44
C VAL A 57 -4.72 -12.21 -11.50
N ALA A 58 -3.52 -12.44 -10.96
CA ALA A 58 -2.87 -11.47 -10.06
C ALA A 58 -2.63 -10.11 -10.74
N ASN A 59 -2.78 -9.02 -9.97
CA ASN A 59 -2.73 -7.63 -10.47
C ASN A 59 -1.48 -7.34 -11.31
N LYS A 60 -0.32 -7.88 -10.93
CA LYS A 60 0.93 -7.71 -11.69
C LYS A 60 0.80 -8.21 -13.14
N PHE A 61 0.14 -9.34 -13.36
CA PHE A 61 0.02 -9.91 -14.71
C PHE A 61 -1.04 -9.20 -15.55
N ILE A 62 -2.16 -8.77 -14.94
CA ILE A 62 -3.15 -7.90 -15.61
C ILE A 62 -2.48 -6.62 -16.05
N MET A 63 -1.74 -5.96 -15.14
CA MET A 63 -0.97 -4.75 -15.42
C MET A 63 0.01 -4.95 -16.60
N GLN A 64 0.83 -6.03 -16.57
CA GLN A 64 1.79 -6.32 -17.64
C GLN A 64 1.10 -6.56 -19.00
N LYS A 65 -0.04 -7.27 -19.02
CA LYS A 65 -0.83 -7.46 -20.24
C LYS A 65 -1.34 -6.14 -20.80
N ALA A 66 -1.86 -5.26 -19.95
CA ALA A 66 -2.35 -3.93 -20.36
C ALA A 66 -1.22 -3.00 -20.85
N MET A 67 0.01 -3.18 -20.34
CA MET A 67 1.16 -2.37 -20.73
C MET A 67 1.76 -2.79 -22.08
N PHE A 68 2.04 -4.09 -22.25
CA PHE A 68 2.95 -4.57 -23.27
C PHE A 68 2.28 -5.34 -24.41
N TYR A 69 1.07 -5.88 -24.19
CA TYR A 69 0.50 -6.82 -25.16
C TYR A 69 -0.74 -6.30 -25.90
N ASN A 70 -1.09 -5.03 -25.78
CA ASN A 70 -2.28 -4.42 -26.43
C ASN A 70 -3.55 -5.30 -26.35
N LEU A 71 -3.61 -6.18 -25.37
CA LEU A 71 -4.77 -7.01 -25.13
C LEU A 71 -5.80 -6.14 -24.40
N GLN A 72 -6.85 -5.78 -25.16
CA GLN A 72 -8.04 -5.12 -24.62
C GLN A 72 -8.34 -5.53 -23.18
N PRO A 73 -8.68 -4.61 -22.31
CA PRO A 73 -9.43 -3.39 -22.58
C PRO A 73 -8.58 -2.11 -22.57
N GLU A 74 -9.11 -1.05 -23.20
CA GLU A 74 -8.52 0.29 -23.15
C GLU A 74 -8.45 0.79 -21.71
N LEU A 75 -7.28 1.33 -21.34
CA LEU A 75 -7.12 2.11 -20.12
C LEU A 75 -7.97 3.36 -20.22
N THR A 76 -8.82 3.59 -19.24
CA THR A 76 -9.71 4.76 -19.21
C THR A 76 -8.98 6.00 -18.68
N GLU A 77 -9.52 7.19 -18.94
CA GLU A 77 -9.02 8.43 -18.36
C GLU A 77 -9.00 8.34 -16.81
N GLU A 78 -9.99 7.70 -16.21
CA GLU A 78 -10.06 7.48 -14.76
C GLU A 78 -8.89 6.62 -14.25
N ASP A 79 -8.47 5.58 -15.00
CA ASP A 79 -7.30 4.78 -14.64
C ASP A 79 -6.03 5.64 -14.66
N TYR A 80 -5.87 6.55 -15.63
CA TYR A 80 -4.74 7.48 -15.68
C TYR A 80 -4.75 8.47 -14.52
N LEU A 81 -5.88 9.06 -14.20
CA LEU A 81 -6.01 9.99 -13.07
C LEU A 81 -5.75 9.28 -11.73
N HIS A 82 -6.32 8.10 -11.53
CA HIS A 82 -6.14 7.32 -10.32
C HIS A 82 -4.70 6.84 -10.14
N GLY A 83 -4.08 6.35 -11.21
CA GLY A 83 -2.68 5.95 -11.23
C GLY A 83 -1.73 7.11 -10.93
N GLN A 84 -1.95 8.28 -11.52
CA GLN A 84 -1.15 9.47 -11.26
C GLN A 84 -1.30 9.95 -9.81
N ALA A 85 -2.53 9.98 -9.28
CA ALA A 85 -2.79 10.34 -7.88
C ALA A 85 -2.06 9.40 -6.90
N ALA A 86 -2.05 8.10 -7.18
CA ALA A 86 -1.31 7.12 -6.38
C ALA A 86 0.21 7.35 -6.45
N ARG A 87 0.76 7.62 -7.65
CA ARG A 87 2.18 7.94 -7.84
C ARG A 87 2.58 9.16 -7.02
N ASP A 88 1.83 10.24 -7.09
CA ASP A 88 2.09 11.49 -6.40
C ASP A 88 1.99 11.33 -4.88
N HIS A 89 1.00 10.57 -4.41
CA HIS A 89 0.86 10.23 -2.99
C HIS A 89 2.10 9.51 -2.46
N HIS A 90 2.56 8.46 -3.16
CA HIS A 90 3.73 7.69 -2.73
C HIS A 90 5.01 8.50 -2.85
N SER A 91 5.15 9.37 -3.86
CA SER A 91 6.27 10.31 -3.98
C SER A 91 6.40 11.20 -2.74
N LYS A 92 5.31 11.86 -2.34
CA LYS A 92 5.26 12.71 -1.15
C LYS A 92 5.57 11.92 0.12
N LYS A 93 4.99 10.72 0.27
CA LYS A 93 5.18 9.86 1.44
C LYS A 93 6.64 9.41 1.59
N LEU A 94 7.30 9.03 0.49
CA LEU A 94 8.70 8.65 0.46
C LEU A 94 9.62 9.83 0.77
N MET A 95 9.37 11.00 0.18
CA MET A 95 10.11 12.21 0.48
C MET A 95 10.05 12.53 1.99
N MET A 96 8.88 12.47 2.61
CA MET A 96 8.74 12.68 4.06
C MET A 96 9.42 11.59 4.89
N ALA A 97 9.49 10.35 4.40
CA ALA A 97 10.18 9.27 5.09
C ALA A 97 11.69 9.45 5.09
N THR A 98 12.29 9.94 4.00
CA THR A 98 13.74 10.18 3.89
C THR A 98 14.26 11.23 4.89
N PHE A 99 13.42 12.19 5.28
CA PHE A 99 13.79 13.17 6.33
C PHE A 99 13.78 12.58 7.75
N LYS A 100 13.10 11.45 7.96
CA LYS A 100 12.90 10.89 9.32
C LYS A 100 13.77 9.68 9.60
N ARG A 101 14.13 8.91 8.58
CA ARG A 101 14.87 7.65 8.71
C ARG A 101 15.39 7.16 7.36
N GLU A 102 16.24 6.15 7.40
CA GLU A 102 16.62 5.41 6.20
C GLU A 102 15.41 4.64 5.62
N LEU A 103 15.36 4.58 4.29
CA LEU A 103 14.35 3.81 3.57
C LEU A 103 14.68 2.31 3.64
N SER A 104 13.65 1.49 3.84
CA SER A 104 13.74 0.03 3.67
C SER A 104 14.01 -0.35 2.21
N ASP A 105 14.41 -1.59 1.96
CA ASP A 105 14.65 -2.09 0.59
C ASP A 105 13.43 -1.96 -0.32
N PHE A 106 12.25 -2.24 0.23
CA PHE A 106 10.98 -2.04 -0.47
C PHE A 106 10.77 -0.56 -0.82
N GLU A 107 10.97 0.35 0.13
CA GLU A 107 10.81 1.78 -0.09
C GLU A 107 11.85 2.34 -1.07
N ARG A 108 13.07 1.79 -1.08
CA ARG A 108 14.09 2.12 -2.09
C ARG A 108 13.64 1.70 -3.50
N THR A 109 13.07 0.50 -3.64
CA THR A 109 12.52 0.03 -4.93
C THR A 109 11.33 0.88 -5.35
N LEU A 110 10.43 1.21 -4.43
CA LEU A 110 9.30 2.10 -4.71
C LEU A 110 9.75 3.50 -5.10
N SER A 111 10.76 4.06 -4.41
CA SER A 111 11.32 5.38 -4.73
C SER A 111 11.88 5.41 -6.15
N ARG A 112 12.57 4.35 -6.57
CA ARG A 112 13.05 4.21 -7.94
C ARG A 112 11.88 4.13 -8.92
N ALA A 113 10.88 3.27 -8.67
CA ALA A 113 9.71 3.12 -9.52
C ALA A 113 8.89 4.41 -9.68
N VAL A 114 8.75 5.20 -8.61
CA VAL A 114 8.09 6.52 -8.66
C VAL A 114 8.88 7.52 -9.51
N GLY A 115 10.23 7.48 -9.47
CA GLY A 115 11.11 8.38 -10.21
C GLY A 115 11.33 8.00 -11.69
N MET A 116 10.99 6.77 -12.10
CA MET A 116 11.13 6.35 -13.50
C MET A 116 10.13 7.06 -14.42
N GLU A 117 10.57 7.42 -15.60
CA GLU A 117 9.70 8.00 -16.64
C GLU A 117 9.16 6.97 -17.63
N CYS A 118 9.86 5.84 -17.75
CA CYS A 118 9.46 4.73 -18.61
C CYS A 118 9.84 3.38 -17.99
N PHE A 119 9.15 2.33 -18.44
CA PHE A 119 9.33 0.95 -18.01
C PHE A 119 9.46 0.01 -19.22
N THR A 120 10.17 -1.09 -19.01
CA THR A 120 10.31 -2.20 -19.93
C THR A 120 9.85 -3.50 -19.28
N GLU A 121 9.71 -4.57 -20.03
CA GLU A 121 9.38 -5.90 -19.48
C GLU A 121 10.43 -6.43 -18.49
N THR A 122 11.65 -5.88 -18.52
CA THR A 122 12.75 -6.29 -17.63
C THR A 122 12.68 -5.66 -16.25
N ASP A 123 11.90 -4.58 -16.05
CA ASP A 123 11.74 -3.86 -14.76
C ASP A 123 10.77 -4.60 -13.81
N ARG A 124 11.00 -5.92 -13.64
CA ARG A 124 10.06 -6.84 -12.97
C ARG A 124 9.79 -6.51 -11.52
N TYR A 125 10.79 -5.97 -10.81
CA TYR A 125 10.67 -5.62 -9.40
C TYR A 125 9.86 -4.33 -9.22
N GLU A 126 10.17 -3.32 -9.99
CA GLU A 126 9.49 -2.03 -10.02
C GLU A 126 8.02 -2.20 -10.39
N LEU A 127 7.73 -2.97 -11.43
CA LEU A 127 6.37 -3.29 -11.86
C LEU A 127 5.57 -4.07 -10.80
N ALA A 128 6.21 -5.02 -10.10
CA ALA A 128 5.57 -5.74 -9.01
C ALA A 128 5.23 -4.83 -7.82
N VAL A 129 6.12 -3.86 -7.55
CA VAL A 129 5.88 -2.85 -6.50
C VAL A 129 4.73 -1.94 -6.90
N ILE A 130 4.72 -1.35 -8.12
CA ILE A 130 3.65 -0.48 -8.61
C ILE A 130 2.29 -1.19 -8.54
N ALA A 131 2.20 -2.45 -8.96
CA ALA A 131 0.95 -3.22 -8.94
C ALA A 131 0.31 -3.31 -7.55
N SER A 132 1.11 -3.23 -6.47
CA SER A 132 0.62 -3.26 -5.09
C SER A 132 0.27 -1.88 -4.52
N GLN A 133 0.72 -0.79 -5.17
CA GLN A 133 0.65 0.54 -4.59
C GLN A 133 -0.70 1.22 -4.74
N ILE A 134 -1.50 0.83 -5.73
CA ILE A 134 -2.86 1.36 -5.88
C ILE A 134 -3.71 0.98 -4.66
N ALA A 135 -3.71 -0.29 -4.27
CA ALA A 135 -4.43 -0.74 -3.06
C ALA A 135 -3.91 -0.07 -1.78
N SER A 136 -2.59 0.21 -1.71
CA SER A 136 -1.99 0.94 -0.59
C SER A 136 -2.48 2.39 -0.55
N TYR A 137 -2.53 3.07 -1.69
CA TYR A 137 -3.04 4.42 -1.84
C TYR A 137 -4.52 4.51 -1.44
N GLU A 138 -5.38 3.64 -1.98
CA GLU A 138 -6.81 3.60 -1.65
C GLU A 138 -7.06 3.39 -0.16
N ARG A 139 -6.26 2.53 0.47
CA ARG A 139 -6.32 2.29 1.91
C ARG A 139 -5.92 3.53 2.71
N ASP A 140 -4.84 4.21 2.30
CA ASP A 140 -4.39 5.45 2.96
C ASP A 140 -5.43 6.56 2.80
N MET A 141 -6.10 6.67 1.63
CA MET A 141 -7.16 7.64 1.40
C MET A 141 -8.42 7.36 2.23
N ARG A 142 -8.80 6.09 2.36
CA ARG A 142 -9.91 5.70 3.25
C ARG A 142 -9.59 6.01 4.71
N GLU A 143 -8.35 5.72 5.15
CA GLU A 143 -7.88 6.06 6.50
C GLU A 143 -7.97 7.58 6.73
N GLN A 144 -7.48 8.40 5.80
CA GLN A 144 -7.53 9.86 5.91
C GLN A 144 -8.98 10.38 5.98
N LYS A 145 -9.86 9.88 5.10
CA LYS A 145 -11.27 10.25 5.12
C LYS A 145 -11.96 9.93 6.46
N MET A 146 -11.62 8.80 7.08
CA MET A 146 -12.14 8.46 8.41
C MET A 146 -11.63 9.42 9.48
N LEU A 147 -10.33 9.75 9.45
CA LEU A 147 -9.73 10.73 10.38
C LEU A 147 -10.40 12.10 10.25
N ASP A 148 -10.59 12.57 9.02
CA ASP A 148 -11.23 13.85 8.73
C ASP A 148 -12.71 13.88 9.21
N SER A 149 -13.42 12.74 9.09
CA SER A 149 -14.84 12.65 9.48
C SER A 149 -15.07 12.69 10.99
N VAL A 150 -14.10 12.23 11.80
CA VAL A 150 -14.20 12.21 13.26
C VAL A 150 -13.65 13.51 13.88
N GLY A 151 -12.79 14.25 13.15
CA GLY A 151 -12.14 15.45 13.67
C GLY A 151 -10.98 15.06 14.60
N GLU A 152 -9.76 15.04 14.08
CA GLU A 152 -8.57 14.71 14.85
C GLU A 152 -8.25 15.79 15.90
N GLN A 153 -8.02 15.36 17.14
CA GLN A 153 -7.56 16.21 18.24
C GLN A 153 -6.08 15.95 18.55
N MET A 154 -5.36 17.02 18.88
CA MET A 154 -3.99 16.91 19.39
C MET A 154 -4.04 16.56 20.88
N GLY A 155 -3.22 15.61 21.30
CA GLY A 155 -3.10 15.20 22.70
C GLY A 155 -3.30 13.70 22.93
N TYR A 156 -3.64 13.36 24.16
CA TYR A 156 -3.67 11.98 24.63
C TYR A 156 -4.94 11.68 25.42
N VAL A 157 -5.36 10.42 25.40
CA VAL A 157 -6.63 9.99 26.06
C VAL A 157 -6.57 10.11 27.57
N ALA A 158 -5.45 9.74 28.20
CA ALA A 158 -5.24 9.76 29.65
C ALA A 158 -3.77 9.57 29.97
N ASP A 159 -3.37 9.74 31.23
CA ASP A 159 -1.99 9.58 31.69
C ASP A 159 -1.47 8.14 31.56
N VAL A 160 -0.15 8.00 31.39
CA VAL A 160 0.52 6.69 31.33
C VAL A 160 0.28 5.92 32.62
N GLY A 161 -0.08 4.65 32.50
CA GLY A 161 -0.42 3.76 33.62
C GLY A 161 -1.93 3.75 33.97
N SER A 162 -2.69 4.74 33.54
CA SER A 162 -4.14 4.79 33.78
C SER A 162 -4.88 3.69 33.04
N ARG A 163 -5.85 3.05 33.70
CA ARG A 163 -6.77 2.10 33.09
C ARG A 163 -8.11 2.78 32.82
N VAL A 164 -8.44 2.96 31.55
CA VAL A 164 -9.61 3.73 31.13
C VAL A 164 -10.50 2.96 30.18
N GLU A 165 -11.77 3.34 30.13
CA GLU A 165 -12.71 2.94 29.09
C GLU A 165 -12.78 4.05 28.04
N PHE A 166 -12.85 3.65 26.77
CA PHE A 166 -12.94 4.58 25.66
C PHE A 166 -13.76 3.97 24.53
N THR A 167 -14.50 4.78 23.81
CA THR A 167 -15.17 4.40 22.57
C THR A 167 -14.32 4.89 21.41
N ALA A 168 -14.04 4.01 20.45
CA ALA A 168 -13.21 4.35 19.33
C ALA A 168 -13.67 3.71 18.03
N THR A 169 -13.50 4.43 16.92
CA THR A 169 -13.68 3.92 15.56
C THR A 169 -12.38 3.36 15.05
N VAL A 170 -12.39 2.10 14.64
CA VAL A 170 -11.23 1.39 14.10
C VAL A 170 -10.93 1.93 12.71
N ILE A 171 -9.78 2.56 12.56
CA ILE A 171 -9.29 3.09 11.27
C ILE A 171 -8.64 1.98 10.46
N ARG A 172 -7.77 1.20 11.13
CA ARG A 172 -6.99 0.16 10.47
C ARG A 172 -6.69 -1.00 11.40
N ARG A 173 -6.70 -2.20 10.83
CA ARG A 173 -6.33 -3.44 11.50
C ARG A 173 -5.34 -4.20 10.64
N ASP A 174 -4.13 -4.42 11.14
CA ASP A 174 -3.08 -5.18 10.47
C ASP A 174 -2.77 -6.43 11.29
N TYR A 175 -2.82 -7.62 10.67
CA TYR A 175 -2.45 -8.86 11.37
C TYR A 175 -0.94 -8.97 11.53
N ASN A 176 -0.51 -9.31 12.72
CA ASN A 176 0.89 -9.54 13.07
C ASN A 176 1.13 -11.04 13.28
N PHE A 177 1.70 -11.69 12.28
CA PHE A 177 1.97 -13.13 12.27
C PHE A 177 2.91 -13.58 13.41
N ASN A 178 3.90 -12.75 13.79
CA ASN A 178 4.86 -13.10 14.83
C ASN A 178 4.23 -13.24 16.22
N TYR A 179 3.16 -12.52 16.48
CA TYR A 179 2.51 -12.47 17.79
C TYR A 179 1.07 -13.00 17.78
N ASN A 180 0.60 -13.49 16.65
CA ASN A 180 -0.78 -13.95 16.45
C ASN A 180 -1.81 -12.93 17.02
N THR A 181 -1.65 -11.66 16.64
CA THR A 181 -2.46 -10.55 17.11
C THR A 181 -2.72 -9.56 16.00
N TYR A 182 -3.74 -8.75 16.15
CA TYR A 182 -3.99 -7.60 15.27
C TYR A 182 -3.43 -6.33 15.88
N ARG A 183 -2.64 -5.58 15.12
CA ARG A 183 -2.33 -4.20 15.43
C ARG A 183 -3.50 -3.33 14.99
N VAL A 184 -4.21 -2.75 15.96
CA VAL A 184 -5.36 -1.89 15.73
C VAL A 184 -4.94 -0.43 15.88
N ARG A 185 -5.24 0.38 14.87
CA ARG A 185 -5.18 1.84 14.93
C ARG A 185 -6.61 2.35 14.89
N ALA A 186 -6.95 3.24 15.81
CA ALA A 186 -8.30 3.75 15.96
C ALA A 186 -8.25 5.22 16.37
N ILE A 187 -9.41 5.88 16.29
CA ILE A 187 -9.61 7.23 16.78
C ILE A 187 -10.75 7.19 17.81
N THR A 188 -10.55 7.81 18.96
CA THR A 188 -11.62 7.88 19.99
C THR A 188 -12.75 8.80 19.53
N LYS A 189 -13.91 8.71 20.17
CA LYS A 189 -15.03 9.62 19.92
C LYS A 189 -14.62 11.10 20.12
N ASP A 190 -13.67 11.36 21.00
CA ASP A 190 -13.14 12.70 21.29
C ASP A 190 -12.01 13.12 20.32
N GLY A 191 -11.70 12.32 19.28
CA GLY A 191 -10.74 12.67 18.26
C GLY A 191 -9.28 12.29 18.54
N TYR A 192 -8.96 11.60 19.64
CA TYR A 192 -7.58 11.22 19.96
C TYR A 192 -7.15 9.94 19.22
N ARG A 193 -5.97 9.94 18.63
CA ARG A 193 -5.38 8.75 18.01
C ARG A 193 -4.95 7.74 19.06
N ILE A 194 -5.28 6.47 18.84
CA ILE A 194 -4.91 5.36 19.70
C ILE A 194 -4.38 4.18 18.89
N GLN A 195 -3.48 3.41 19.52
CA GLN A 195 -2.98 2.15 18.97
C GLN A 195 -2.86 1.10 20.06
N PHE A 196 -3.23 -0.16 19.71
CA PHE A 196 -3.10 -1.30 20.59
C PHE A 196 -2.99 -2.61 19.82
N TYR A 197 -2.60 -3.69 20.53
CA TYR A 197 -2.67 -5.04 20.01
C TYR A 197 -3.90 -5.76 20.56
N TYR A 198 -4.61 -6.46 19.68
CA TYR A 198 -5.85 -7.14 19.99
C TYR A 198 -5.86 -8.56 19.43
N ARG A 199 -6.28 -9.56 20.20
CA ARG A 199 -6.17 -10.99 19.82
C ARG A 199 -7.37 -11.53 19.06
N HIS A 200 -8.55 -10.92 19.23
CA HIS A 200 -9.79 -11.45 18.67
C HIS A 200 -10.05 -10.90 17.27
N ASP A 201 -10.71 -11.68 16.44
CA ASP A 201 -11.09 -11.33 15.04
C ASP A 201 -12.52 -10.77 14.94
N ASP A 202 -13.01 -10.18 16.02
CA ASP A 202 -14.38 -9.68 16.15
C ASP A 202 -14.49 -8.16 15.98
N VAL A 203 -13.45 -7.50 15.45
CA VAL A 203 -13.38 -6.05 15.21
C VAL A 203 -12.80 -5.79 13.82
N ARG A 204 -13.42 -4.92 13.03
CA ARG A 204 -13.00 -4.58 11.66
C ARG A 204 -12.78 -3.09 11.48
N SER A 205 -12.09 -2.70 10.41
CA SER A 205 -11.97 -1.29 10.03
C SER A 205 -13.37 -0.71 9.74
N GLY A 206 -13.66 0.46 10.32
CA GLY A 206 -14.97 1.11 10.30
C GLY A 206 -15.83 0.84 11.53
N ASP A 207 -15.55 -0.20 12.31
CA ASP A 207 -16.32 -0.50 13.52
C ASP A 207 -16.09 0.56 14.61
N THR A 208 -17.16 0.98 15.26
CA THR A 208 -17.09 1.80 16.48
C THR A 208 -17.39 0.91 17.69
N VAL A 209 -16.38 0.73 18.53
CA VAL A 209 -16.41 -0.24 19.63
C VAL A 209 -15.97 0.42 20.94
N LYS A 210 -16.60 0.01 22.05
CA LYS A 210 -16.18 0.39 23.39
C LYS A 210 -15.12 -0.58 23.91
N PHE A 211 -13.98 -0.03 24.31
CA PHE A 211 -12.84 -0.76 24.82
C PHE A 211 -12.48 -0.33 26.23
N LYS A 212 -11.75 -1.19 26.92
CA LYS A 212 -11.08 -0.90 28.19
C LYS A 212 -9.62 -1.32 28.08
N GLY A 213 -8.68 -0.42 28.40
CA GLY A 213 -7.26 -0.67 28.28
C GLY A 213 -6.44 0.14 29.27
N THR A 214 -5.15 -0.22 29.40
CA THR A 214 -4.19 0.53 30.21
C THR A 214 -3.28 1.32 29.29
N VAL A 215 -3.12 2.62 29.53
CA VAL A 215 -2.20 3.47 28.77
C VAL A 215 -0.76 3.00 29.03
N LYS A 216 -0.06 2.61 27.96
CA LYS A 216 1.32 2.10 28.02
C LYS A 216 2.34 3.22 27.82
N LYS A 217 2.10 4.10 26.85
CA LYS A 217 2.97 5.21 26.47
C LYS A 217 2.27 6.18 25.54
N HIS A 218 2.86 7.34 25.36
CA HIS A 218 2.51 8.34 24.37
C HIS A 218 3.66 8.48 23.35
N LEU A 219 3.32 8.59 22.08
CA LEU A 219 4.30 8.82 21.01
C LEU A 219 3.60 9.39 19.78
N ASP A 220 4.15 10.45 19.17
CA ASP A 220 3.67 11.05 17.93
C ASP A 220 2.15 11.31 17.92
N ASN A 221 1.65 12.03 18.94
CA ASN A 221 0.22 12.33 19.12
C ASN A 221 -0.67 11.08 19.17
N THR A 222 -0.13 9.94 19.58
CA THR A 222 -0.86 8.67 19.67
C THR A 222 -0.75 8.08 21.07
N THR A 223 -1.87 7.69 21.67
CA THR A 223 -1.90 6.92 22.92
C THR A 223 -1.81 5.44 22.62
N TYR A 224 -0.79 4.78 23.15
CA TYR A 224 -0.60 3.32 23.04
C TYR A 224 -1.17 2.62 24.25
N PHE A 225 -2.06 1.64 24.00
CA PHE A 225 -2.67 0.84 25.05
C PHE A 225 -2.12 -0.59 25.09
N ASN A 226 -2.13 -1.19 26.28
CA ASN A 226 -1.97 -2.62 26.50
C ASN A 226 -3.19 -3.18 27.27
N ARG A 227 -3.27 -4.53 27.36
CA ARG A 227 -4.35 -5.25 28.06
C ARG A 227 -5.75 -4.78 27.62
N VAL A 228 -5.91 -4.55 26.31
CA VAL A 228 -7.16 -4.07 25.76
C VAL A 228 -8.17 -5.21 25.65
N THR A 229 -9.39 -4.95 26.11
CA THR A 229 -10.56 -5.83 26.03
C THR A 229 -11.76 -5.02 25.55
N LYS A 230 -12.76 -5.65 24.93
CA LYS A 230 -14.06 -5.01 24.73
C LYS A 230 -14.69 -4.74 26.10
N ALA A 231 -15.20 -3.54 26.29
CA ALA A 231 -16.05 -3.22 27.42
C ALA A 231 -17.49 -3.70 27.11
N LYS A 232 -18.17 -4.20 28.11
CA LYS A 232 -19.59 -4.59 28.03
C LYS A 232 -20.50 -3.37 27.98
#